data_d1f675120651e8d84d495baa93d47898
#
_entry.id   d1f675120651e8d84d495baa93d47898
#
_cell.length_a   1.000
_cell.length_b   1.000
_cell.length_c   1.000
_cell.angle_alpha   90.00
_cell.angle_beta   90.00
_cell.angle_gamma   90.00
#
_symmetry.space_group_name_H-M   'P 1'
#
loop_
_entity.id
_entity.type
_entity.pdbx_description
1 polymer ?
#
loop_
_entity_poly.entity_id
_entity_poly.type
_entity_poly.pdbx_seq_one_letter_code
_entity_poly.pdbx_strand_id
1 'polypeptide(L)'
;MEKNSFIKPRTFLEKLKSIFSTGPAKEHLDDLEETLIEADIDLEIVSGFLEALKKDKISDYEGAKALLKGIFSGSLQGKASGENGEKKVIILAGINGAGKTTTAAKLARFFSNEGKKVILAAADTFRAAAIEQLESWALMTGTQIVSGSDGGDPAAVVFDSIIKAKKSGCDRLIIDTAGRLHTKSNLMQELEKIKKVVLKNYHEDEIDTLLVVDANTGKNAFNQAREFNEAIKLTGVILTKFDSSAKGGSILRITRDLKLPVKFMTYGENMDAISVFDPSEFVEKLFA
;
A
#
# COMPACT_ATOMS: atom_id res chain seq x y z
N MET A 1 -5.74 -12.53 44.66
CA MET A 1 -4.94 -11.97 43.55
C MET A 1 -5.23 -12.80 42.31
N GLU A 2 -6.30 -12.44 41.58
CA GLU A 2 -6.67 -13.09 40.33
C GLU A 2 -5.74 -12.61 39.22
N LYS A 3 -5.03 -13.55 38.61
CA LYS A 3 -4.26 -13.30 37.39
C LYS A 3 -5.24 -13.07 36.24
N ASN A 4 -5.52 -11.82 35.89
CA ASN A 4 -6.12 -11.46 34.60
C ASN A 4 -5.18 -11.95 33.50
N SER A 5 -5.42 -13.16 33.01
CA SER A 5 -4.82 -13.61 31.76
C SER A 5 -5.47 -12.81 30.62
N PHE A 6 -4.78 -11.82 30.11
CA PHE A 6 -5.14 -11.21 28.83
C PHE A 6 -5.06 -12.31 27.76
N ILE A 7 -6.22 -12.86 27.40
CA ILE A 7 -6.35 -13.76 26.26
C ILE A 7 -6.05 -12.91 25.04
N LYS A 8 -4.91 -13.14 24.39
CA LYS A 8 -4.63 -12.52 23.07
C LYS A 8 -5.77 -12.88 22.13
N PRO A 9 -6.30 -11.90 21.35
CA PRO A 9 -7.32 -12.23 20.36
C PRO A 9 -6.74 -13.29 19.42
N ARG A 10 -7.52 -14.35 19.16
CA ARG A 10 -7.12 -15.43 18.24
C ARG A 10 -6.90 -14.83 16.86
N THR A 11 -5.82 -15.23 16.22
CA THR A 11 -5.58 -14.85 14.82
C THR A 11 -6.69 -15.44 13.94
N PHE A 12 -6.91 -14.85 12.77
CA PHE A 12 -7.84 -15.36 11.75
C PHE A 12 -7.63 -16.88 11.51
N LEU A 13 -6.38 -17.31 11.38
CA LEU A 13 -6.03 -18.71 11.13
C LEU A 13 -6.35 -19.63 12.32
N GLU A 14 -6.15 -19.16 13.54
CA GLU A 14 -6.54 -19.93 14.73
C GLU A 14 -8.05 -20.11 14.82
N LYS A 15 -8.84 -19.07 14.46
CA LYS A 15 -10.29 -19.18 14.35
C LYS A 15 -10.69 -20.18 13.26
N LEU A 16 -10.11 -20.06 12.06
CA LEU A 16 -10.35 -20.98 10.96
C LEU A 16 -10.05 -22.42 11.37
N LYS A 17 -8.88 -22.66 11.97
CA LYS A 17 -8.48 -23.99 12.44
C LYS A 17 -9.43 -24.54 13.51
N SER A 18 -9.93 -23.69 14.41
CA SER A 18 -10.87 -24.13 15.46
C SER A 18 -12.21 -24.62 14.88
N ILE A 19 -12.71 -24.01 13.81
CA ILE A 19 -13.94 -24.42 13.14
C ILE A 19 -13.81 -25.84 12.60
N PHE A 20 -12.71 -26.13 11.89
CA PHE A 20 -12.46 -27.47 11.34
C PHE A 20 -12.16 -28.54 12.40
N SER A 21 -11.87 -28.15 13.64
CA SER A 21 -11.67 -29.11 14.75
C SER A 21 -12.98 -29.62 15.34
N THR A 22 -14.11 -28.93 15.08
CA THR A 22 -15.42 -29.25 15.62
C THR A 22 -16.29 -30.12 14.71
N GLY A 23 -15.94 -30.19 13.40
CA GLY A 23 -16.67 -31.00 12.42
C GLY A 23 -16.29 -30.67 10.98
N PRO A 24 -16.92 -31.32 10.01
CA PRO A 24 -16.67 -31.07 8.59
C PRO A 24 -17.16 -29.67 8.18
N ALA A 25 -16.46 -29.03 7.26
CA ALA A 25 -16.74 -27.67 6.78
C ALA A 25 -18.21 -27.38 6.45
N LYS A 26 -18.94 -28.37 5.96
CA LYS A 26 -20.35 -28.23 5.56
C LYS A 26 -21.30 -27.90 6.72
N GLU A 27 -20.95 -28.25 7.94
CA GLU A 27 -21.73 -27.99 9.13
C GLU A 27 -21.47 -26.61 9.74
N HIS A 28 -20.40 -25.94 9.31
CA HIS A 28 -19.90 -24.69 9.88
C HIS A 28 -19.72 -23.57 8.83
N LEU A 29 -20.52 -23.58 7.77
CA LEU A 29 -20.37 -22.59 6.68
C LEU A 29 -20.64 -21.17 7.16
N ASP A 30 -21.57 -20.97 8.07
CA ASP A 30 -21.91 -19.66 8.63
C ASP A 30 -20.75 -19.14 9.51
N ASP A 31 -20.15 -20.01 10.32
CA ASP A 31 -18.98 -19.67 11.16
C ASP A 31 -17.76 -19.31 10.29
N LEU A 32 -17.59 -20.01 9.17
CA LEU A 32 -16.54 -19.72 8.19
C LEU A 32 -16.76 -18.36 7.51
N GLU A 33 -18.00 -18.08 7.11
CA GLU A 33 -18.38 -16.81 6.50
C GLU A 33 -18.10 -15.65 7.47
N GLU A 34 -18.58 -15.74 8.72
CA GLU A 34 -18.37 -14.73 9.73
C GLU A 34 -16.88 -14.51 10.01
N THR A 35 -16.12 -15.59 10.16
CA THR A 35 -14.65 -15.51 10.40
C THR A 35 -13.91 -14.79 9.27
N LEU A 36 -14.28 -15.04 8.02
CA LEU A 36 -13.67 -14.40 6.85
C LEU A 36 -14.06 -12.92 6.74
N ILE A 37 -15.32 -12.58 7.03
CA ILE A 37 -15.81 -11.21 7.06
C ILE A 37 -15.13 -10.40 8.17
N GLU A 38 -14.93 -10.98 9.35
CA GLU A 38 -14.19 -10.35 10.45
C GLU A 38 -12.70 -10.09 10.10
N ALA A 39 -12.14 -10.91 9.23
CA ALA A 39 -10.79 -10.71 8.68
C ALA A 39 -10.72 -9.65 7.56
N ASP A 40 -11.80 -8.88 7.36
CA ASP A 40 -11.96 -7.87 6.29
C ASP A 40 -11.83 -8.45 4.87
N ILE A 41 -12.10 -9.75 4.68
CA ILE A 41 -12.13 -10.37 3.35
C ILE A 41 -13.45 -9.97 2.66
N ASP A 42 -13.35 -9.65 1.38
CA ASP A 42 -14.48 -9.21 0.57
C ASP A 42 -15.52 -10.32 0.38
N LEU A 43 -16.81 -9.95 0.40
CA LEU A 43 -17.93 -10.90 0.32
C LEU A 43 -17.91 -11.77 -0.94
N GLU A 44 -17.42 -11.27 -2.08
CA GLU A 44 -17.33 -12.09 -3.29
C GLU A 44 -16.25 -13.17 -3.16
N ILE A 45 -15.13 -12.85 -2.51
CA ILE A 45 -14.08 -13.82 -2.20
C ILE A 45 -14.62 -14.86 -1.21
N VAL A 46 -15.34 -14.41 -0.18
CA VAL A 46 -15.96 -15.30 0.81
C VAL A 46 -16.96 -16.25 0.14
N SER A 47 -17.89 -15.72 -0.65
CA SER A 47 -18.90 -16.53 -1.37
C SER A 47 -18.23 -17.53 -2.32
N GLY A 48 -17.24 -17.08 -3.11
CA GLY A 48 -16.50 -17.97 -4.01
C GLY A 48 -15.74 -19.07 -3.29
N PHE A 49 -15.17 -18.78 -2.12
CA PHE A 49 -14.51 -19.77 -1.28
C PHE A 49 -15.52 -20.81 -0.74
N LEU A 50 -16.67 -20.38 -0.21
CA LEU A 50 -17.69 -21.28 0.31
C LEU A 50 -18.30 -22.16 -0.78
N GLU A 51 -18.51 -21.63 -1.98
CA GLU A 51 -18.96 -22.41 -3.14
C GLU A 51 -17.92 -23.46 -3.56
N ALA A 52 -16.64 -23.07 -3.63
CA ALA A 52 -15.56 -23.98 -3.99
C ALA A 52 -15.38 -25.08 -2.94
N LEU A 53 -15.47 -24.76 -1.64
CA LEU A 53 -15.46 -25.77 -0.56
C LEU A 53 -16.54 -26.84 -0.77
N LYS A 54 -17.77 -26.42 -1.13
CA LYS A 54 -18.88 -27.34 -1.38
C LYS A 54 -18.66 -28.18 -2.62
N LYS A 55 -18.22 -27.56 -3.71
CA LYS A 55 -18.02 -28.18 -5.02
C LYS A 55 -16.90 -29.24 -4.96
N ASP A 56 -15.77 -28.87 -4.38
CA ASP A 56 -14.55 -29.70 -4.36
C ASP A 56 -14.56 -30.70 -3.18
N LYS A 57 -15.65 -30.68 -2.37
CA LYS A 57 -15.85 -31.57 -1.20
C LYS A 57 -14.71 -31.47 -0.18
N ILE A 58 -14.12 -30.28 -0.04
CA ILE A 58 -13.05 -30.04 0.95
C ILE A 58 -13.67 -30.04 2.34
N SER A 59 -13.17 -30.89 3.22
CA SER A 59 -13.72 -31.07 4.56
C SER A 59 -12.74 -30.82 5.69
N ASP A 60 -11.45 -30.64 5.37
CA ASP A 60 -10.38 -30.43 6.35
C ASP A 60 -9.74 -29.04 6.26
N TYR A 61 -9.02 -28.68 7.31
CA TYR A 61 -8.38 -27.37 7.44
C TYR A 61 -7.30 -27.11 6.38
N GLU A 62 -6.47 -28.12 6.07
CA GLU A 62 -5.35 -27.93 5.15
C GLU A 62 -5.85 -27.70 3.71
N GLY A 63 -6.88 -28.43 3.30
CA GLY A 63 -7.55 -28.23 2.02
C GLY A 63 -8.20 -26.84 1.92
N ALA A 64 -8.90 -26.40 2.98
CA ALA A 64 -9.51 -25.07 3.04
C ALA A 64 -8.44 -23.97 3.03
N LYS A 65 -7.35 -24.13 3.77
CA LYS A 65 -6.20 -23.22 3.77
C LYS A 65 -5.56 -23.11 2.38
N ALA A 66 -5.34 -24.25 1.72
CA ALA A 66 -4.78 -24.29 0.37
C ALA A 66 -5.69 -23.60 -0.66
N LEU A 67 -7.01 -23.82 -0.58
CA LEU A 67 -7.99 -23.17 -1.43
C LEU A 67 -7.98 -21.64 -1.24
N LEU A 68 -7.98 -21.15 0.01
CA LEU A 68 -7.89 -19.71 0.30
C LEU A 68 -6.59 -19.11 -0.24
N LYS A 69 -5.46 -19.77 -0.03
CA LYS A 69 -4.18 -19.34 -0.60
C LYS A 69 -4.24 -19.21 -2.13
N GLY A 70 -4.87 -20.18 -2.80
CA GLY A 70 -5.07 -20.15 -4.24
C GLY A 70 -5.92 -18.97 -4.70
N ILE A 71 -7.04 -18.70 -4.01
CA ILE A 71 -7.94 -17.56 -4.31
C ILE A 71 -7.21 -16.23 -4.08
N PHE A 72 -6.45 -16.10 -3.01
CA PHE A 72 -5.69 -14.88 -2.70
C PHE A 72 -4.59 -14.65 -3.73
N SER A 73 -3.82 -15.69 -4.06
CA SER A 73 -2.80 -15.60 -5.11
C SER A 73 -3.40 -15.20 -6.46
N GLY A 74 -4.54 -15.79 -6.84
CA GLY A 74 -5.26 -15.42 -8.05
C GLY A 74 -5.73 -13.96 -8.06
N SER A 75 -6.20 -13.45 -6.92
CA SER A 75 -6.66 -12.06 -6.77
C SER A 75 -5.51 -11.05 -6.84
N LEU A 76 -4.29 -11.47 -6.50
CA LEU A 76 -3.09 -10.62 -6.50
C LEU A 76 -2.32 -10.68 -7.83
N GLN A 77 -2.64 -11.61 -8.73
CA GLN A 77 -2.05 -11.72 -10.07
C GLN A 77 -2.57 -10.62 -11.02
N GLY A 78 -2.66 -9.39 -10.55
CA GLY A 78 -2.65 -8.23 -11.44
C GLY A 78 -1.29 -8.16 -12.12
N LYS A 79 -1.22 -7.68 -13.37
CA LYS A 79 0.06 -7.50 -14.07
C LYS A 79 1.03 -6.82 -13.12
N ALA A 80 2.03 -7.56 -12.65
CA ALA A 80 3.19 -6.97 -12.00
C ALA A 80 3.71 -5.94 -12.99
N SER A 81 3.50 -4.68 -12.69
CA SER A 81 3.88 -3.61 -13.62
C SER A 81 5.38 -3.37 -13.54
N GLY A 82 6.14 -4.39 -13.96
CA GLY A 82 7.55 -4.29 -14.24
C GLY A 82 7.87 -3.95 -15.70
N GLU A 83 6.86 -3.71 -16.55
CA GLU A 83 7.10 -3.92 -17.96
C GLU A 83 6.87 -2.77 -18.93
N ASN A 84 6.67 -1.53 -18.53
CA ASN A 84 6.67 -0.48 -19.54
C ASN A 84 7.44 0.77 -19.07
N GLY A 85 8.72 0.82 -19.42
CA GLY A 85 9.55 1.98 -19.25
C GLY A 85 10.10 2.19 -17.84
N GLU A 86 11.25 2.82 -17.76
CA GLU A 86 11.88 3.19 -16.49
C GLU A 86 11.12 4.36 -15.87
N LYS A 87 10.43 4.13 -14.75
CA LYS A 87 9.65 5.19 -14.08
C LYS A 87 10.59 6.24 -13.49
N LYS A 88 10.54 7.45 -14.00
CA LYS A 88 11.40 8.56 -13.56
C LYS A 88 10.80 9.36 -12.41
N VAL A 89 9.47 9.41 -12.32
CA VAL A 89 8.78 10.17 -11.28
C VAL A 89 7.83 9.27 -10.52
N ILE A 90 7.88 9.33 -9.18
CA ILE A 90 6.98 8.62 -8.27
C ILE A 90 6.24 9.65 -7.42
N ILE A 91 4.93 9.74 -7.59
CA ILE A 91 4.04 10.57 -6.78
C ILE A 91 3.41 9.68 -5.70
N LEU A 92 3.64 10.01 -4.43
CA LEU A 92 3.03 9.31 -3.30
C LEU A 92 1.76 10.02 -2.85
N ALA A 93 0.63 9.37 -2.98
CA ALA A 93 -0.67 9.83 -2.50
C ALA A 93 -1.16 8.97 -1.34
N GLY A 94 -2.12 9.47 -0.56
CA GLY A 94 -2.73 8.73 0.55
C GLY A 94 -3.08 9.62 1.73
N ILE A 95 -3.83 9.08 2.68
CA ILE A 95 -4.27 9.82 3.87
C ILE A 95 -3.12 10.07 4.86
N ASN A 96 -3.36 10.98 5.82
CA ASN A 96 -2.43 11.19 6.94
C ASN A 96 -2.28 9.89 7.76
N GLY A 97 -1.06 9.62 8.18
CA GLY A 97 -0.73 8.42 8.95
C GLY A 97 -0.55 7.14 8.12
N ALA A 98 -0.83 7.15 6.81
CA ALA A 98 -0.60 5.99 5.94
C ALA A 98 0.89 5.64 5.74
N GLY A 99 1.81 6.54 6.10
CA GLY A 99 3.24 6.31 5.99
C GLY A 99 3.91 6.87 4.74
N LYS A 100 3.31 7.88 4.07
CA LYS A 100 3.86 8.47 2.83
C LYS A 100 5.30 8.98 2.98
N THR A 101 5.54 9.85 3.95
CA THR A 101 6.86 10.45 4.21
C THR A 101 7.92 9.38 4.52
N THR A 102 7.57 8.40 5.37
CA THR A 102 8.43 7.24 5.66
C THR A 102 8.69 6.40 4.40
N THR A 103 7.66 6.18 3.59
CA THR A 103 7.78 5.44 2.33
C THR A 103 8.63 6.18 1.31
N ALA A 104 8.52 7.53 1.22
CA ALA A 104 9.38 8.34 0.36
C ALA A 104 10.86 8.13 0.68
N ALA A 105 11.20 8.18 1.97
CA ALA A 105 12.56 7.96 2.44
C ALA A 105 13.05 6.53 2.19
N LYS A 106 12.21 5.51 2.46
CA LYS A 106 12.55 4.09 2.20
C LYS A 106 12.76 3.82 0.69
N LEU A 107 11.91 4.38 -0.18
CA LEU A 107 12.08 4.29 -1.63
C LEU A 107 13.38 4.98 -2.08
N ALA A 108 13.69 6.15 -1.51
CA ALA A 108 14.94 6.83 -1.84
C ALA A 108 16.16 5.97 -1.47
N ARG A 109 16.13 5.37 -0.28
CA ARG A 109 17.19 4.44 0.16
C ARG A 109 17.25 3.19 -0.74
N PHE A 110 16.11 2.61 -1.06
CA PHE A 110 16.01 1.42 -1.93
C PHE A 110 16.66 1.68 -3.30
N PHE A 111 16.26 2.75 -3.99
CA PHE A 111 16.83 3.09 -5.30
C PHE A 111 18.29 3.55 -5.22
N SER A 112 18.69 4.24 -4.14
CA SER A 112 20.11 4.60 -3.94
C SER A 112 20.99 3.35 -3.76
N ASN A 113 20.49 2.31 -3.09
CA ASN A 113 21.21 1.04 -2.99
C ASN A 113 21.33 0.31 -4.33
N GLU A 114 20.44 0.59 -5.29
CA GLU A 114 20.53 0.13 -6.68
C GLU A 114 21.46 1.01 -7.55
N GLY A 115 22.14 1.98 -6.94
CA GLY A 115 23.03 2.92 -7.65
C GLY A 115 22.31 4.04 -8.40
N LYS A 116 21.00 4.24 -8.18
CA LYS A 116 20.22 5.29 -8.82
C LYS A 116 20.41 6.64 -8.13
N LYS A 117 20.47 7.69 -8.91
CA LYS A 117 20.49 9.07 -8.42
C LYS A 117 19.06 9.52 -8.10
N VAL A 118 18.80 9.75 -6.83
CA VAL A 118 17.43 10.06 -6.33
C VAL A 118 17.34 11.51 -5.85
N ILE A 119 16.20 12.13 -6.11
CA ILE A 119 15.80 13.42 -5.52
C ILE A 119 14.46 13.24 -4.83
N LEU A 120 14.34 13.76 -3.60
CA LEU A 120 13.10 13.87 -2.84
C LEU A 120 12.49 15.27 -3.04
N ALA A 121 11.17 15.34 -3.20
CA ALA A 121 10.39 16.57 -3.19
C ALA A 121 9.46 16.56 -1.97
N ALA A 122 9.66 17.49 -1.02
CA ALA A 122 8.84 17.65 0.17
C ALA A 122 7.60 18.52 -0.16
N ALA A 123 6.59 17.93 -0.81
CA ALA A 123 5.40 18.63 -1.22
C ALA A 123 4.25 18.55 -0.19
N ASP A 124 4.43 18.01 1.02
CA ASP A 124 3.55 18.18 2.17
C ASP A 124 3.91 19.49 2.91
N THR A 125 3.71 20.61 2.23
CA THR A 125 4.14 21.95 2.69
C THR A 125 3.37 22.46 3.89
N PHE A 126 2.24 21.88 4.25
CA PHE A 126 1.42 22.28 5.40
C PHE A 126 1.83 21.60 6.70
N ARG A 127 2.85 20.79 6.69
CA ARG A 127 3.34 20.07 7.88
C ARG A 127 4.84 20.24 8.01
N ALA A 128 5.24 21.33 8.71
CA ALA A 128 6.66 21.63 8.98
C ALA A 128 7.43 20.39 9.50
N ALA A 129 6.84 19.65 10.46
CA ALA A 129 7.43 18.43 11.00
C ALA A 129 7.61 17.31 9.94
N ALA A 130 6.80 17.25 8.89
CA ALA A 130 6.98 16.27 7.81
C ALA A 130 8.14 16.67 6.90
N ILE A 131 8.30 17.95 6.62
CA ILE A 131 9.44 18.49 5.87
C ILE A 131 10.73 18.20 6.63
N GLU A 132 10.82 18.61 7.91
CA GLU A 132 11.99 18.36 8.77
C GLU A 132 12.34 16.87 8.87
N GLN A 133 11.33 16.01 9.00
CA GLN A 133 11.53 14.57 9.03
C GLN A 133 12.12 14.04 7.71
N LEU A 134 11.59 14.50 6.57
CA LEU A 134 12.08 14.06 5.26
C LEU A 134 13.49 14.60 4.98
N GLU A 135 13.81 15.83 5.42
CA GLU A 135 15.15 16.44 5.35
C GLU A 135 16.16 15.65 6.19
N SER A 136 15.78 15.28 7.42
CA SER A 136 16.62 14.45 8.28
C SER A 136 16.95 13.10 7.63
N TRP A 137 15.97 12.45 7.03
CA TRP A 137 16.19 11.19 6.32
C TRP A 137 17.01 11.38 5.04
N ALA A 138 16.77 12.46 4.28
CA ALA A 138 17.58 12.77 3.12
C ALA A 138 19.07 12.93 3.49
N LEU A 139 19.34 13.61 4.60
CA LEU A 139 20.70 13.75 5.12
C LEU A 139 21.32 12.40 5.51
N MET A 140 20.59 11.57 6.22
CA MET A 140 21.07 10.24 6.66
C MET A 140 21.35 9.29 5.48
N THR A 141 20.59 9.41 4.39
CA THR A 141 20.73 8.55 3.20
C THR A 141 21.62 9.16 2.11
N GLY A 142 22.12 10.38 2.32
CA GLY A 142 22.87 11.13 1.28
C GLY A 142 22.02 11.50 0.06
N THR A 143 20.69 11.51 0.20
CA THR A 143 19.76 11.81 -0.89
C THR A 143 19.54 13.32 -1.00
N GLN A 144 19.49 13.86 -2.22
CA GLN A 144 19.14 15.27 -2.41
C GLN A 144 17.65 15.50 -2.17
N ILE A 145 17.32 16.65 -1.56
CA ILE A 145 15.94 17.05 -1.32
C ILE A 145 15.68 18.47 -1.86
N VAL A 146 14.44 18.71 -2.25
CA VAL A 146 13.88 20.03 -2.53
C VAL A 146 12.68 20.22 -1.61
N SER A 147 12.73 21.26 -0.79
CA SER A 147 11.63 21.67 0.10
C SER A 147 11.26 23.13 -0.19
N GLY A 148 10.05 23.50 0.16
CA GLY A 148 9.55 24.86 0.08
C GLY A 148 9.41 25.48 1.48
N SER A 149 8.97 26.74 1.52
CA SER A 149 8.57 27.38 2.77
C SER A 149 7.33 26.73 3.37
N ASP A 150 7.19 26.78 4.68
CA ASP A 150 5.98 26.32 5.39
C ASP A 150 4.73 27.02 4.84
N GLY A 151 3.69 26.23 4.51
CA GLY A 151 2.48 26.72 3.87
C GLY A 151 2.61 27.17 2.42
N GLY A 152 3.78 26.96 1.78
CA GLY A 152 4.02 27.28 0.38
C GLY A 152 3.19 26.42 -0.59
N ASP A 153 3.19 26.78 -1.88
CA ASP A 153 2.48 26.02 -2.93
C ASP A 153 3.19 24.67 -3.21
N PRO A 154 2.55 23.52 -2.92
CA PRO A 154 3.12 22.19 -3.21
C PRO A 154 3.54 22.01 -4.68
N ALA A 155 2.76 22.58 -5.61
CA ALA A 155 3.05 22.47 -7.04
C ALA A 155 4.31 23.26 -7.45
N ALA A 156 4.65 24.34 -6.75
CA ALA A 156 5.91 25.06 -6.95
C ALA A 156 7.11 24.23 -6.51
N VAL A 157 7.02 23.57 -5.33
CA VAL A 157 8.07 22.65 -4.85
C VAL A 157 8.31 21.52 -5.86
N VAL A 158 7.23 20.94 -6.39
CA VAL A 158 7.34 19.91 -7.42
C VAL A 158 7.99 20.43 -8.69
N PHE A 159 7.61 21.62 -9.15
CA PHE A 159 8.21 22.24 -10.32
C PHE A 159 9.72 22.47 -10.14
N ASP A 160 10.15 23.04 -9.03
CA ASP A 160 11.57 23.26 -8.69
C ASP A 160 12.34 21.94 -8.60
N SER A 161 11.69 20.90 -8.05
CA SER A 161 12.25 19.55 -7.98
C SER A 161 12.48 18.96 -9.38
N ILE A 162 11.56 19.17 -10.32
CA ILE A 162 11.68 18.73 -11.72
C ILE A 162 12.84 19.43 -12.41
N ILE A 163 12.97 20.75 -12.23
CA ILE A 163 14.09 21.51 -12.80
C ILE A 163 15.41 20.96 -12.27
N LYS A 164 15.51 20.75 -10.96
CA LYS A 164 16.71 20.19 -10.32
C LYS A 164 16.99 18.77 -10.82
N ALA A 165 15.96 17.93 -10.95
CA ALA A 165 16.10 16.55 -11.44
C ALA A 165 16.65 16.50 -12.87
N LYS A 166 16.10 17.31 -13.78
CA LYS A 166 16.58 17.40 -15.17
C LYS A 166 18.02 17.92 -15.25
N LYS A 167 18.34 18.96 -14.46
CA LYS A 167 19.70 19.57 -14.46
C LYS A 167 20.76 18.64 -13.89
N SER A 168 20.41 17.81 -12.92
CA SER A 168 21.36 16.90 -12.24
C SER A 168 21.47 15.53 -12.88
N GLY A 169 20.65 15.20 -13.88
CA GLY A 169 20.56 13.85 -14.44
C GLY A 169 20.07 12.85 -13.40
N CYS A 170 18.97 13.19 -12.70
CA CYS A 170 18.34 12.35 -11.70
C CYS A 170 17.62 11.17 -12.36
N ASP A 171 17.80 9.96 -11.80
CA ASP A 171 17.14 8.75 -12.29
C ASP A 171 15.73 8.61 -11.69
N ARG A 172 15.52 9.07 -10.45
CA ARG A 172 14.24 8.95 -9.70
C ARG A 172 13.91 10.23 -8.95
N LEU A 173 12.79 10.84 -9.28
CA LEU A 173 12.18 11.93 -8.50
C LEU A 173 11.02 11.35 -7.68
N ILE A 174 11.10 11.41 -6.35
CA ILE A 174 10.05 10.92 -5.44
C ILE A 174 9.38 12.12 -4.78
N ILE A 175 8.06 12.24 -4.94
CA ILE A 175 7.26 13.36 -4.47
C ILE A 175 6.41 12.89 -3.28
N ASP A 176 6.72 13.40 -2.08
CA ASP A 176 5.91 13.22 -0.87
C ASP A 176 4.84 14.30 -0.81
N THR A 177 3.56 13.93 -0.77
CA THR A 177 2.43 14.87 -0.83
C THR A 177 1.66 14.92 0.49
N ALA A 178 0.84 15.94 0.66
CA ALA A 178 -0.10 16.04 1.76
C ALA A 178 -1.12 14.89 1.78
N GLY A 179 -1.78 14.68 2.92
CA GLY A 179 -2.77 13.60 3.10
C GLY A 179 -3.99 14.01 3.94
N ARG A 180 -4.35 15.28 3.97
CA ARG A 180 -5.42 15.82 4.83
C ARG A 180 -6.81 15.50 4.27
N LEU A 181 -7.44 14.44 4.75
CA LEU A 181 -8.75 13.97 4.25
C LEU A 181 -9.95 14.83 4.72
N HIS A 182 -9.84 15.59 5.81
CA HIS A 182 -10.94 16.43 6.32
C HIS A 182 -11.26 17.64 5.45
N THR A 183 -10.40 17.97 4.48
CA THR A 183 -10.67 18.91 3.38
C THR A 183 -10.49 18.17 2.04
N LYS A 184 -11.28 17.11 1.85
CA LYS A 184 -11.14 16.11 0.80
C LYS A 184 -11.08 16.71 -0.60
N SER A 185 -11.98 17.67 -0.90
CA SER A 185 -11.99 18.34 -2.20
C SER A 185 -10.69 19.11 -2.49
N ASN A 186 -10.16 19.79 -1.48
CA ASN A 186 -8.93 20.57 -1.64
C ASN A 186 -7.71 19.67 -1.86
N LEU A 187 -7.63 18.53 -1.13
CA LEU A 187 -6.56 17.56 -1.30
C LEU A 187 -6.54 16.98 -2.73
N MET A 188 -7.70 16.58 -3.25
CA MET A 188 -7.80 16.02 -4.61
C MET A 188 -7.40 17.06 -5.66
N GLN A 189 -7.84 18.31 -5.53
CA GLN A 189 -7.45 19.41 -6.42
C GLN A 189 -5.94 19.68 -6.36
N GLU A 190 -5.34 19.64 -5.17
CA GLU A 190 -3.90 19.81 -4.99
C GLU A 190 -3.11 18.70 -5.68
N LEU A 191 -3.51 17.44 -5.48
CA LEU A 191 -2.90 16.28 -6.13
C LEU A 191 -3.06 16.32 -7.66
N GLU A 192 -4.22 16.74 -8.17
CA GLU A 192 -4.43 16.96 -9.60
C GLU A 192 -3.50 18.06 -10.13
N LYS A 193 -3.33 19.16 -9.39
CA LYS A 193 -2.41 20.25 -9.75
C LYS A 193 -0.96 19.74 -9.82
N ILE A 194 -0.52 19.00 -8.82
CA ILE A 194 0.80 18.35 -8.80
C ILE A 194 0.97 17.43 -10.02
N LYS A 195 0.02 16.53 -10.27
CA LYS A 195 0.06 15.62 -11.42
C LYS A 195 0.13 16.37 -12.75
N LYS A 196 -0.65 17.45 -12.92
CA LYS A 196 -0.59 18.30 -14.12
C LYS A 196 0.78 18.93 -14.32
N VAL A 197 1.46 19.37 -13.24
CA VAL A 197 2.82 19.91 -13.33
C VAL A 197 3.81 18.83 -13.78
N VAL A 198 3.68 17.61 -13.25
CA VAL A 198 4.56 16.49 -13.65
C VAL A 198 4.31 16.10 -15.12
N LEU A 199 3.04 15.95 -15.56
CA LEU A 199 2.67 15.59 -16.93
C LEU A 199 3.11 16.61 -18.01
N LYS A 200 3.31 17.87 -17.63
CA LYS A 200 3.89 18.88 -18.54
C LYS A 200 5.39 18.66 -18.81
N ASN A 201 6.06 17.84 -18.01
CA ASN A 201 7.51 17.67 -18.00
C ASN A 201 7.99 16.26 -18.28
N TYR A 202 7.14 15.24 -18.09
CA TYR A 202 7.39 13.82 -18.27
C TYR A 202 6.24 13.16 -19.00
N HIS A 203 6.51 12.13 -19.77
CA HIS A 203 5.47 11.30 -20.38
C HIS A 203 4.74 10.45 -19.31
N GLU A 204 3.50 10.08 -19.56
CA GLU A 204 2.68 9.36 -18.58
C GLU A 204 3.27 8.00 -18.21
N ASP A 205 3.91 7.33 -19.17
CA ASP A 205 4.60 6.04 -18.95
C ASP A 205 5.85 6.15 -18.09
N GLU A 206 6.42 7.35 -17.93
CA GLU A 206 7.54 7.63 -17.02
C GLU A 206 7.09 7.92 -15.57
N ILE A 207 5.79 7.99 -15.32
CA ILE A 207 5.23 8.42 -14.02
C ILE A 207 4.57 7.25 -13.32
N ASP A 208 4.91 7.05 -12.06
CA ASP A 208 4.12 6.28 -11.11
C ASP A 208 3.35 7.20 -10.17
N THR A 209 2.05 6.97 -10.06
CA THR A 209 1.18 7.60 -9.07
C THR A 209 0.70 6.51 -8.12
N LEU A 210 1.35 6.42 -6.94
CA LEU A 210 1.18 5.30 -6.02
C LEU A 210 0.38 5.72 -4.79
N LEU A 211 -0.67 4.98 -4.48
CA LEU A 211 -1.39 5.14 -3.23
C LEU A 211 -0.68 4.38 -2.11
N VAL A 212 -0.34 5.09 -1.06
CA VAL A 212 0.20 4.50 0.17
C VAL A 212 -0.95 4.11 1.09
N VAL A 213 -1.07 2.82 1.37
CA VAL A 213 -2.16 2.21 2.16
C VAL A 213 -1.58 1.50 3.38
N ASP A 214 -2.09 1.84 4.55
CA ASP A 214 -1.80 1.11 5.79
C ASP A 214 -2.56 -0.23 5.78
N ALA A 215 -1.85 -1.34 5.94
CA ALA A 215 -2.41 -2.69 5.96
C ALA A 215 -3.53 -2.89 7.01
N ASN A 216 -3.55 -2.05 8.05
CA ASN A 216 -4.54 -2.11 9.11
C ASN A 216 -5.83 -1.30 8.84
N THR A 217 -5.91 -0.57 7.72
CA THR A 217 -7.04 0.32 7.43
C THR A 217 -8.35 -0.44 7.14
N GLY A 218 -8.28 -1.73 6.79
CA GLY A 218 -9.46 -2.57 6.53
C GLY A 218 -10.30 -2.06 5.34
N LYS A 219 -11.64 -2.19 5.42
CA LYS A 219 -12.59 -1.83 4.34
C LYS A 219 -12.47 -0.39 3.83
N ASN A 220 -12.00 0.54 4.66
CA ASN A 220 -11.81 1.92 4.26
C ASN A 220 -10.72 2.11 3.21
N ALA A 221 -9.74 1.20 3.14
CA ALA A 221 -8.66 1.26 2.16
C ALA A 221 -9.18 1.19 0.71
N PHE A 222 -10.17 0.35 0.44
CA PHE A 222 -10.79 0.26 -0.89
C PHE A 222 -11.49 1.56 -1.30
N ASN A 223 -12.27 2.16 -0.40
CA ASN A 223 -12.95 3.43 -0.68
C ASN A 223 -11.94 4.54 -0.96
N GLN A 224 -10.88 4.62 -0.17
CA GLN A 224 -9.78 5.56 -0.41
C GLN A 224 -9.15 5.31 -1.79
N ALA A 225 -8.78 4.07 -2.10
CA ALA A 225 -8.17 3.73 -3.38
C ALA A 225 -9.06 4.14 -4.57
N ARG A 226 -10.38 3.92 -4.49
CA ARG A 226 -11.32 4.33 -5.51
C ARG A 226 -11.33 5.85 -5.70
N GLU A 227 -11.45 6.60 -4.62
CA GLU A 227 -11.52 8.08 -4.66
C GLU A 227 -10.22 8.69 -5.21
N PHE A 228 -9.06 8.24 -4.73
CA PHE A 228 -7.78 8.72 -5.27
C PHE A 228 -7.62 8.32 -6.74
N ASN A 229 -8.07 7.10 -7.12
CA ASN A 229 -7.98 6.65 -8.51
C ASN A 229 -8.87 7.48 -9.46
N GLU A 230 -10.06 7.86 -9.01
CA GLU A 230 -10.95 8.76 -9.77
C GLU A 230 -10.30 10.13 -10.01
N ALA A 231 -9.65 10.69 -8.98
CA ALA A 231 -9.06 12.03 -9.03
C ALA A 231 -7.75 12.07 -9.84
N ILE A 232 -6.81 11.15 -9.57
CA ILE A 232 -5.43 11.29 -10.07
C ILE A 232 -4.95 10.10 -10.91
N LYS A 233 -5.80 9.13 -11.23
CA LYS A 233 -5.43 7.94 -12.02
C LYS A 233 -4.19 7.25 -11.46
N LEU A 234 -4.39 6.44 -10.44
CA LEU A 234 -3.34 5.66 -9.79
C LEU A 234 -2.74 4.63 -10.76
N THR A 235 -1.46 4.33 -10.59
CA THR A 235 -0.76 3.28 -11.33
C THR A 235 -0.44 2.06 -10.47
N GLY A 236 -0.67 2.15 -9.17
CA GLY A 236 -0.45 1.06 -8.23
C GLY A 236 -0.57 1.50 -6.78
N VAL A 237 -0.24 0.58 -5.89
CA VAL A 237 -0.35 0.73 -4.44
C VAL A 237 0.97 0.36 -3.77
N ILE A 238 1.28 1.02 -2.65
CA ILE A 238 2.30 0.61 -1.69
C ILE A 238 1.61 0.22 -0.40
N LEU A 239 1.87 -0.99 0.07
CA LEU A 239 1.33 -1.49 1.33
C LEU A 239 2.32 -1.18 2.46
N THR A 240 1.84 -0.53 3.53
CA THR A 240 2.67 -0.18 4.69
C THR A 240 2.22 -0.88 5.96
N LYS A 241 3.11 -0.95 6.95
CA LYS A 241 2.84 -1.51 8.29
C LYS A 241 2.36 -2.96 8.28
N PHE A 242 2.91 -3.76 7.36
CA PHE A 242 2.55 -5.18 7.19
C PHE A 242 3.22 -6.09 8.24
N ASP A 243 3.77 -5.57 9.31
CA ASP A 243 4.42 -6.26 10.43
C ASP A 243 3.52 -6.50 11.65
N SER A 244 2.39 -5.82 11.71
CA SER A 244 1.39 -5.99 12.76
C SER A 244 0.16 -6.69 12.20
N SER A 245 -0.44 -7.62 12.89
CA SER A 245 -1.71 -8.33 12.63
C SER A 245 -2.53 -7.83 11.39
N ALA A 246 -1.91 -7.88 10.21
CA ALA A 246 -2.39 -7.21 9.03
C ALA A 246 -3.69 -7.86 8.51
N LYS A 247 -4.70 -7.04 8.34
CA LYS A 247 -5.93 -7.42 7.64
C LYS A 247 -5.71 -7.25 6.14
N GLY A 248 -5.10 -8.23 5.48
CA GLY A 248 -4.75 -8.16 4.05
C GLY A 248 -5.94 -8.18 3.08
N GLY A 249 -7.17 -8.38 3.56
CA GLY A 249 -8.35 -8.56 2.71
C GLY A 249 -8.68 -7.38 1.80
N SER A 250 -8.48 -6.16 2.26
CA SER A 250 -8.77 -4.96 1.46
C SER A 250 -7.86 -4.81 0.24
N ILE A 251 -6.62 -5.30 0.32
CA ILE A 251 -5.67 -5.23 -0.80
C ILE A 251 -6.09 -6.16 -1.94
N LEU A 252 -6.65 -7.32 -1.62
CA LEU A 252 -7.19 -8.26 -2.61
C LEU A 252 -8.29 -7.60 -3.45
N ARG A 253 -9.17 -6.84 -2.80
CA ARG A 253 -10.24 -6.11 -3.46
C ARG A 253 -9.71 -4.96 -4.33
N ILE A 254 -8.76 -4.17 -3.82
CA ILE A 254 -8.12 -3.09 -4.58
C ILE A 254 -7.49 -3.64 -5.87
N THR A 255 -6.76 -4.73 -5.77
CA THR A 255 -6.08 -5.34 -6.92
C THR A 255 -7.06 -5.93 -7.92
N ARG A 256 -8.11 -6.61 -7.43
CA ARG A 256 -9.12 -7.26 -8.27
C ARG A 256 -10.04 -6.25 -8.98
N ASP A 257 -10.64 -5.31 -8.21
CA ASP A 257 -11.72 -4.46 -8.69
C ASP A 257 -11.20 -3.20 -9.39
N LEU A 258 -10.16 -2.57 -8.84
CA LEU A 258 -9.57 -1.35 -9.39
C LEU A 258 -8.40 -1.64 -10.36
N LYS A 259 -7.99 -2.91 -10.48
CA LYS A 259 -6.83 -3.33 -11.32
C LYS A 259 -5.54 -2.59 -10.98
N LEU A 260 -5.39 -2.19 -9.71
CA LEU A 260 -4.21 -1.51 -9.21
C LEU A 260 -3.24 -2.53 -8.60
N PRO A 261 -2.07 -2.78 -9.22
CA PRO A 261 -1.09 -3.70 -8.67
C PRO A 261 -0.47 -3.13 -7.40
N VAL A 262 -0.13 -4.00 -6.46
CA VAL A 262 0.78 -3.64 -5.36
C VAL A 262 2.20 -3.65 -5.92
N LYS A 263 2.94 -2.55 -5.75
CA LYS A 263 4.32 -2.44 -6.26
C LYS A 263 5.37 -2.67 -5.20
N PHE A 264 5.15 -2.13 -4.01
CA PHE A 264 6.07 -2.25 -2.88
C PHE A 264 5.32 -2.58 -1.60
N MET A 265 6.05 -3.17 -0.68
CA MET A 265 5.61 -3.43 0.68
C MET A 265 6.64 -2.88 1.65
N THR A 266 6.18 -2.17 2.70
CA THR A 266 7.05 -1.66 3.75
C THR A 266 6.61 -2.18 5.11
N TYR A 267 7.57 -2.39 5.99
CA TYR A 267 7.38 -2.91 7.34
C TYR A 267 8.38 -2.28 8.30
N GLY A 268 8.11 -2.32 9.61
CA GLY A 268 8.99 -1.78 10.63
C GLY A 268 9.47 -0.34 10.42
N GLU A 269 10.32 0.12 11.31
CA GLU A 269 10.88 1.49 11.30
C GLU A 269 12.23 1.59 10.54
N ASN A 270 12.88 0.46 10.27
CA ASN A 270 14.16 0.46 9.58
C ASN A 270 14.02 0.97 8.14
N MET A 271 14.96 1.80 7.69
CA MET A 271 14.95 2.40 6.34
C MET A 271 15.13 1.37 5.22
N ASP A 272 15.77 0.25 5.49
CA ASP A 272 15.94 -0.85 4.53
C ASP A 272 14.72 -1.83 4.54
N ALA A 273 13.72 -1.60 5.42
CA ALA A 273 12.53 -2.42 5.51
C ALA A 273 11.49 -2.07 4.43
N ILE A 274 11.88 -2.29 3.18
CA ILE A 274 11.06 -2.15 1.96
C ILE A 274 11.44 -3.26 0.99
N SER A 275 10.47 -3.81 0.30
CA SER A 275 10.68 -4.80 -0.77
C SER A 275 9.74 -4.52 -1.94
N VAL A 276 10.16 -4.95 -3.14
CA VAL A 276 9.21 -5.12 -4.26
C VAL A 276 8.17 -6.14 -3.81
N PHE A 277 6.92 -5.91 -4.15
CA PHE A 277 5.84 -6.79 -3.73
C PHE A 277 5.90 -8.13 -4.46
N ASP A 278 5.94 -9.20 -3.70
CA ASP A 278 5.79 -10.57 -4.19
C ASP A 278 4.46 -11.16 -3.68
N PRO A 279 3.51 -11.48 -4.59
CA PRO A 279 2.22 -12.05 -4.20
C PRO A 279 2.34 -13.34 -3.39
N SER A 280 3.30 -14.19 -3.73
CA SER A 280 3.49 -15.48 -3.06
C SER A 280 4.01 -15.28 -1.63
N GLU A 281 5.01 -14.42 -1.46
CA GLU A 281 5.55 -14.06 -0.14
C GLU A 281 4.48 -13.39 0.74
N PHE A 282 3.67 -12.50 0.15
CA PHE A 282 2.57 -11.85 0.85
C PHE A 282 1.55 -12.87 1.36
N VAL A 283 1.09 -13.80 0.50
CA VAL A 283 0.15 -14.84 0.87
C VAL A 283 0.74 -15.76 1.94
N GLU A 284 2.00 -16.18 1.81
CA GLU A 284 2.66 -17.00 2.83
C GLU A 284 2.72 -16.30 4.19
N LYS A 285 3.10 -15.01 4.23
CA LYS A 285 3.11 -14.22 5.47
C LYS A 285 1.73 -14.03 6.08
N LEU A 286 0.68 -13.87 5.26
CA LEU A 286 -0.69 -13.73 5.73
C LEU A 286 -1.21 -15.03 6.38
N PHE A 287 -0.66 -16.18 5.97
CA PHE A 287 -1.04 -17.52 6.45
C PHE A 287 0.00 -18.14 7.39
N ALA A 288 1.02 -17.41 7.81
CA ALA A 288 1.99 -17.84 8.82
C ALA A 288 1.46 -17.61 10.24
#